data_c5d88e935e8bb7e4156b41125e6954de
#
_entry.id   c5d88e935e8bb7e4156b41125e6954de
#
_cell.length_a   1.000
_cell.length_b   1.000
_cell.length_c   1.000
_cell.angle_alpha   90.00
_cell.angle_beta   90.00
_cell.angle_gamma   90.00
#
_symmetry.space_group_name_H-M   'P 1'
#
loop_
_entity.id
_entity.type
_entity.pdbx_description
1 polymer ?
#
loop_
_entity_poly.entity_id
_entity_poly.type
_entity_poly.pdbx_seq_one_letter_code
_entity_poly.pdbx_strand_id
1 'polypeptide(L)'
;MQESLRKIIQFGRNGKPLVVGYISDQTPFWWSIHHWIQFMNQETPVLTGAERIVKHTRQVFVYGDVTRTSRGHYNCEFRIIREETKGLPDYEITDLYFQELEKSIRRQPEIYLWSHNRWKRTRAYFEENFEEVDGKVRLKEGKK
;
A
#
# COMPACT_ATOMS: atom_id res chain seq x y z
N MET A 1 1.86 -10.64 11.49
CA MET A 1 2.66 -10.09 10.37
C MET A 1 4.01 -10.81 10.18
N GLN A 2 4.84 -11.01 11.22
CA GLN A 2 6.14 -11.70 11.07
C GLN A 2 6.02 -13.16 10.61
N GLU A 3 5.01 -13.89 11.07
CA GLU A 3 4.78 -15.29 10.67
C GLU A 3 4.38 -15.41 9.19
N SER A 4 3.50 -14.52 8.72
CA SER A 4 3.09 -14.49 7.31
C SER A 4 4.28 -14.24 6.38
N LEU A 5 5.16 -13.29 6.74
CA LEU A 5 6.37 -13.01 5.97
C LEU A 5 7.32 -14.22 5.93
N ARG A 6 7.51 -14.91 7.06
CA ARG A 6 8.33 -16.14 7.10
C ARG A 6 7.78 -17.21 6.17
N LYS A 7 6.46 -17.43 6.15
CA LYS A 7 5.80 -18.38 5.25
C LYS A 7 5.98 -18.00 3.77
N ILE A 8 5.81 -16.72 3.42
CA ILE A 8 6.03 -16.23 2.04
C ILE A 8 7.46 -16.54 1.58
N ILE A 9 8.46 -16.22 2.40
CA ILE A 9 9.87 -16.48 2.09
C ILE A 9 10.14 -18.00 1.98
N GLN A 10 9.58 -18.80 2.88
CA GLN A 10 9.74 -20.25 2.86
C GLN A 10 9.15 -20.89 1.60
N PHE A 11 7.94 -20.48 1.18
CA PHE A 11 7.32 -20.97 -0.05
C PHE A 11 8.13 -20.59 -1.28
N GLY A 12 8.61 -19.35 -1.36
CA GLY A 12 9.46 -18.91 -2.46
C GLY A 12 10.77 -19.71 -2.56
N ARG A 13 11.43 -19.99 -1.41
CA ARG A 13 12.65 -20.83 -1.37
C ARG A 13 12.41 -22.28 -1.83
N ASN A 14 11.22 -22.79 -1.58
CA ASN A 14 10.84 -24.16 -1.96
C ASN A 14 10.32 -24.24 -3.41
N GLY A 15 10.39 -23.18 -4.20
CA GLY A 15 9.90 -23.12 -5.59
C GLY A 15 8.39 -23.32 -5.72
N LYS A 16 7.62 -23.13 -4.63
CA LYS A 16 6.15 -23.26 -4.69
C LYS A 16 5.54 -21.98 -5.25
N PRO A 17 4.63 -22.09 -6.23
CA PRO A 17 3.90 -20.93 -6.70
C PRO A 17 3.04 -20.36 -5.57
N LEU A 18 3.04 -19.03 -5.45
CA LEU A 18 2.35 -18.33 -4.37
C LEU A 18 1.67 -17.07 -4.93
N VAL A 19 0.43 -16.87 -4.56
CA VAL A 19 -0.29 -15.61 -4.75
C VAL A 19 -0.53 -14.99 -3.39
N VAL A 20 -0.10 -13.74 -3.21
CA VAL A 20 -0.24 -13.00 -1.95
C VAL A 20 -1.11 -11.78 -2.18
N GLY A 21 -2.24 -11.72 -1.47
CA GLY A 21 -3.09 -10.53 -1.46
C GLY A 21 -2.59 -9.52 -0.42
N TYR A 22 -2.32 -8.30 -0.86
CA TYR A 22 -1.96 -7.17 0.01
C TYR A 22 -3.11 -6.17 0.07
N ILE A 23 -3.61 -5.89 1.27
CA ILE A 23 -4.59 -4.83 1.53
C ILE A 23 -3.79 -3.58 1.87
N SER A 24 -3.45 -2.77 0.85
CA SER A 24 -2.52 -1.64 1.00
C SER A 24 -3.21 -0.27 1.04
N ASP A 25 -4.53 -0.24 0.91
CA ASP A 25 -5.32 0.98 0.93
C ASP A 25 -5.70 1.48 2.34
N GLN A 26 -5.23 0.84 3.40
CA GLN A 26 -5.49 1.24 4.77
C GLN A 26 -4.62 2.43 5.20
N THR A 27 -5.13 3.23 6.16
CA THR A 27 -4.33 4.32 6.75
C THR A 27 -3.28 3.75 7.71
N PRO A 28 -1.99 4.02 7.51
CA PRO A 28 -0.92 3.55 8.39
C PRO A 28 -1.04 4.14 9.78
N PHE A 29 -0.51 3.46 10.80
CA PHE A 29 -0.25 4.08 12.11
C PHE A 29 0.86 5.13 12.02
N TRP A 30 0.90 6.09 12.94
CA TRP A 30 1.87 7.18 12.92
C TRP A 30 3.32 6.72 12.74
N TRP A 31 3.74 5.72 13.51
CA TRP A 31 5.08 5.12 13.44
C TRP A 31 5.34 4.22 12.23
N SER A 32 4.38 4.08 11.34
CA SER A 32 4.49 3.33 10.09
C SER A 32 4.37 4.21 8.86
N ILE A 33 4.38 5.54 9.04
CA ILE A 33 4.31 6.51 7.95
C ILE A 33 5.73 6.81 7.48
N HIS A 34 6.11 6.28 6.32
CA HIS A 34 7.40 6.51 5.69
C HIS A 34 7.26 7.21 4.34
N HIS A 35 6.04 7.33 3.83
CA HIS A 35 5.79 7.91 2.53
C HIS A 35 4.45 8.62 2.48
N TRP A 36 4.43 9.77 1.78
CA TRP A 36 3.25 10.60 1.55
C TRP A 36 3.08 10.78 0.06
N ILE A 37 1.85 10.67 -0.43
CA ILE A 37 1.49 10.87 -1.83
C ILE A 37 0.35 11.87 -1.97
N GLN A 38 0.18 12.39 -3.18
CA GLN A 38 -1.05 13.06 -3.57
C GLN A 38 -2.06 12.00 -4.04
N PHE A 39 -3.13 11.81 -3.31
CA PHE A 39 -4.19 10.86 -3.64
C PHE A 39 -5.55 11.52 -3.49
N MET A 40 -6.37 11.48 -4.54
CA MET A 40 -7.67 12.16 -4.60
C MET A 40 -7.57 13.65 -4.22
N ASN A 41 -6.53 14.33 -4.72
CA ASN A 41 -6.20 15.75 -4.46
C ASN A 41 -5.88 16.08 -2.98
N GLN A 42 -5.48 15.09 -2.18
CA GLN A 42 -5.11 15.30 -0.78
C GLN A 42 -3.80 14.60 -0.45
N GLU A 43 -2.99 15.23 0.40
CA GLU A 43 -1.80 14.57 0.97
C GLU A 43 -2.22 13.37 1.82
N THR A 44 -1.72 12.21 1.46
CA THR A 44 -2.19 10.93 2.02
C THR A 44 -1.00 10.10 2.48
N PRO A 45 -0.96 9.69 3.77
CA PRO A 45 0.04 8.74 4.23
C PRO A 45 -0.31 7.34 3.77
N VAL A 46 0.69 6.58 3.32
CA VAL A 46 0.50 5.26 2.71
C VAL A 46 1.33 4.17 3.38
N LEU A 47 0.84 2.93 3.28
CA LEU A 47 1.54 1.74 3.75
C LEU A 47 2.58 1.31 2.71
N THR A 48 3.84 1.21 3.11
CA THR A 48 4.97 0.80 2.24
C THR A 48 5.44 -0.64 2.49
N GLY A 49 4.81 -1.32 3.44
CA GLY A 49 5.25 -2.66 3.86
C GLY A 49 5.13 -3.73 2.76
N ALA A 50 4.08 -3.66 1.94
CA ALA A 50 3.87 -4.58 0.80
C ALA A 50 5.00 -4.45 -0.22
N GLU A 51 5.37 -3.24 -0.60
CA GLU A 51 6.47 -2.98 -1.54
C GLU A 51 7.79 -3.58 -1.08
N ARG A 52 8.15 -3.40 0.20
CA ARG A 52 9.38 -3.99 0.75
C ARG A 52 9.40 -5.51 0.62
N ILE A 53 8.26 -6.17 0.82
CA ILE A 53 8.14 -7.62 0.66
C ILE A 53 8.28 -8.01 -0.81
N VAL A 54 7.54 -7.35 -1.69
CA VAL A 54 7.53 -7.61 -3.13
C VAL A 54 8.94 -7.44 -3.72
N LYS A 55 9.64 -6.35 -3.41
CA LYS A 55 11.04 -6.10 -3.86
C LYS A 55 12.01 -7.15 -3.31
N HIS A 56 11.90 -7.49 -2.02
CA HIS A 56 12.78 -8.47 -1.37
C HIS A 56 12.60 -9.88 -1.94
N THR A 57 11.36 -10.27 -2.22
CA THR A 57 11.03 -11.61 -2.73
C THR A 57 10.95 -11.67 -4.26
N ARG A 58 11.18 -10.55 -4.96
CA ARG A 58 11.15 -10.43 -6.42
C ARG A 58 9.84 -10.93 -7.03
N GLN A 59 8.73 -10.61 -6.38
CA GLN A 59 7.40 -11.00 -6.85
C GLN A 59 6.97 -10.11 -8.02
N VAL A 60 6.22 -10.69 -8.95
CA VAL A 60 5.47 -9.92 -9.96
C VAL A 60 4.41 -9.11 -9.22
N PHE A 61 4.32 -7.82 -9.54
CA PHE A 61 3.30 -6.95 -8.99
C PHE A 61 2.08 -6.90 -9.91
N VAL A 62 0.95 -7.32 -9.36
CA VAL A 62 -0.34 -7.40 -10.07
C VAL A 62 -1.37 -6.55 -9.32
N TYR A 63 -2.12 -5.74 -10.07
CA TYR A 63 -3.26 -5.00 -9.54
C TYR A 63 -4.57 -5.75 -9.84
N GLY A 64 -5.38 -5.99 -8.82
CA GLY A 64 -6.72 -6.53 -8.95
C GLY A 64 -7.74 -5.39 -9.09
N ASP A 65 -8.20 -5.15 -10.29
CA ASP A 65 -9.16 -4.09 -10.61
C ASP A 65 -10.60 -4.61 -10.49
N VAL A 66 -11.30 -4.16 -9.45
CA VAL A 66 -12.67 -4.60 -9.18
C VAL A 66 -13.67 -3.61 -9.75
N THR A 67 -14.66 -4.13 -10.46
CA THR A 67 -15.83 -3.38 -10.95
C THR A 67 -17.12 -4.06 -10.52
N ARG A 68 -18.15 -3.28 -10.20
CA ARG A 68 -19.50 -3.80 -9.96
C ARG A 68 -20.28 -3.77 -11.26
N THR A 69 -20.72 -4.95 -11.71
CA THR A 69 -21.52 -5.09 -12.93
C THR A 69 -23.03 -4.95 -12.67
N SER A 70 -23.48 -5.43 -11.51
CA SER A 70 -24.86 -5.25 -11.03
C SER A 70 -24.87 -5.40 -9.50
N ARG A 71 -26.05 -5.27 -8.87
CA ARG A 71 -26.19 -5.46 -7.41
C ARG A 71 -25.75 -6.88 -7.01
N GLY A 72 -24.72 -6.96 -6.15
CA GLY A 72 -24.15 -8.22 -5.67
C GLY A 72 -23.22 -8.96 -6.66
N HIS A 73 -22.98 -8.41 -7.86
CA HIS A 73 -22.11 -9.02 -8.85
C HIS A 73 -20.91 -8.12 -9.14
N TYR A 74 -19.73 -8.72 -9.09
CA TYR A 74 -18.45 -8.01 -9.28
C TYR A 74 -17.60 -8.77 -10.30
N ASN A 75 -16.84 -8.03 -11.07
CA ASN A 75 -15.78 -8.54 -11.90
C ASN A 75 -14.44 -8.10 -11.31
N CYS A 76 -13.45 -8.98 -11.32
CA CYS A 76 -12.09 -8.65 -10.91
C CYS A 76 -11.14 -8.98 -12.07
N GLU A 77 -10.52 -7.96 -12.61
CA GLU A 77 -9.51 -8.08 -13.67
C GLU A 77 -8.12 -7.93 -13.05
N PHE A 78 -7.24 -8.90 -13.32
CA PHE A 78 -5.85 -8.83 -12.86
C PHE A 78 -4.96 -8.26 -13.95
N ARG A 79 -4.28 -7.14 -13.64
CA ARG A 79 -3.34 -6.49 -14.55
C ARG A 79 -1.93 -6.51 -13.98
N ILE A 80 -0.97 -7.01 -14.76
CA ILE A 80 0.45 -6.96 -14.40
C ILE A 80 0.92 -5.51 -14.50
N ILE A 81 1.41 -4.97 -13.40
CA ILE A 81 1.94 -3.61 -13.32
C ILE A 81 3.46 -3.60 -13.44
N ARG A 82 4.12 -4.58 -12.80
CA ARG A 82 5.57 -4.79 -12.90
C ARG A 82 5.87 -6.28 -12.84
N GLU A 83 6.58 -6.78 -13.84
CA GLU A 83 7.09 -8.15 -13.84
C GLU A 83 8.40 -8.24 -13.05
N GLU A 84 9.31 -7.28 -13.28
CA GLU A 84 10.57 -7.19 -12.54
C GLU A 84 10.47 -6.09 -11.48
N THR A 85 10.67 -6.49 -10.22
CA THR A 85 10.55 -5.61 -9.05
C THR A 85 11.86 -5.37 -8.32
N LYS A 86 12.94 -6.03 -8.79
CA LYS A 86 14.28 -5.83 -8.23
C LYS A 86 14.87 -4.49 -8.68
N GLY A 87 15.44 -3.75 -7.74
CA GLY A 87 16.18 -2.52 -8.06
C GLY A 87 15.32 -1.33 -8.45
N LEU A 88 14.00 -1.43 -8.33
CA LEU A 88 13.11 -0.28 -8.50
C LEU A 88 13.40 0.79 -7.44
N PRO A 89 13.22 2.07 -7.76
CA PRO A 89 13.26 3.16 -6.79
C PRO A 89 12.35 2.89 -5.59
N ASP A 90 12.65 3.54 -4.46
CA ASP A 90 11.82 3.40 -3.28
C ASP A 90 10.45 4.04 -3.52
N TYR A 91 9.43 3.35 -3.05
CA TYR A 91 8.01 3.70 -3.14
C TYR A 91 7.39 3.64 -4.55
N GLU A 92 8.12 3.25 -5.59
CA GLU A 92 7.59 3.17 -6.97
C GLU A 92 6.38 2.23 -7.06
N ILE A 93 6.45 1.05 -6.44
CA ILE A 93 5.33 0.08 -6.47
C ILE A 93 4.13 0.64 -5.70
N THR A 94 4.38 1.31 -4.58
CA THR A 94 3.35 1.95 -3.78
C THR A 94 2.65 3.07 -4.57
N ASP A 95 3.42 3.92 -5.23
CA ASP A 95 2.88 5.02 -6.04
C ASP A 95 2.05 4.50 -7.22
N LEU A 96 2.55 3.49 -7.94
CA LEU A 96 1.82 2.83 -9.03
C LEU A 96 0.51 2.21 -8.54
N TYR A 97 0.51 1.54 -7.37
CA TYR A 97 -0.70 1.00 -6.78
C TYR A 97 -1.75 2.08 -6.54
N PHE A 98 -1.37 3.20 -5.94
CA PHE A 98 -2.30 4.29 -5.65
C PHE A 98 -2.77 5.01 -6.91
N GLN A 99 -1.95 5.11 -7.96
CA GLN A 99 -2.40 5.61 -9.27
C GLN A 99 -3.49 4.73 -9.89
N GLU A 100 -3.32 3.40 -9.85
CA GLU A 100 -4.34 2.47 -10.35
C GLU A 100 -5.61 2.50 -9.48
N LEU A 101 -5.46 2.56 -8.16
CA LEU A 101 -6.57 2.69 -7.22
C LEU A 101 -7.37 3.97 -7.47
N GLU A 102 -6.71 5.11 -7.69
CA GLU A 102 -7.38 6.37 -8.00
C GLU A 102 -8.16 6.30 -9.32
N LYS A 103 -7.60 5.67 -10.36
CA LYS A 103 -8.31 5.43 -11.63
C LYS A 103 -9.58 4.59 -11.42
N SER A 104 -9.47 3.52 -10.63
CA SER A 104 -10.60 2.64 -10.31
C SER A 104 -11.70 3.39 -9.55
N ILE A 105 -11.33 4.20 -8.54
CA ILE A 105 -12.28 5.01 -7.77
C ILE A 105 -12.97 6.06 -8.66
N ARG A 106 -12.20 6.77 -9.50
CA ARG A 106 -12.76 7.79 -10.40
C ARG A 106 -13.72 7.20 -11.43
N ARG A 107 -13.46 5.97 -11.88
CA ARG A 107 -14.33 5.25 -12.82
C ARG A 107 -15.63 4.80 -12.16
N GLN A 108 -15.58 4.31 -10.92
CA GLN A 108 -16.75 3.76 -10.21
C GLN A 108 -16.70 4.10 -8.71
N PRO A 109 -16.96 5.38 -8.34
CA PRO A 109 -16.76 5.86 -6.98
C PRO A 109 -17.69 5.20 -5.95
N GLU A 110 -18.83 4.69 -6.35
CA GLU A 110 -19.81 4.10 -5.46
C GLU A 110 -19.40 2.73 -4.85
N ILE A 111 -18.33 2.10 -5.36
CA ILE A 111 -17.83 0.84 -4.78
C ILE A 111 -16.71 1.05 -3.77
N TYR A 112 -16.18 2.27 -3.66
CA TYR A 112 -15.13 2.57 -2.71
C TYR A 112 -15.69 2.81 -1.30
N LEU A 113 -14.98 2.34 -0.28
CA LEU A 113 -15.39 2.47 1.12
C LEU A 113 -15.13 3.89 1.65
N TRP A 114 -15.99 4.84 1.30
CA TRP A 114 -15.89 6.24 1.73
C TRP A 114 -16.05 6.46 3.23
N SER A 115 -16.69 5.53 3.95
CA SER A 115 -16.80 5.58 5.42
C SER A 115 -15.46 5.35 6.14
N HIS A 116 -14.44 4.84 5.45
CA HIS A 116 -13.09 4.76 5.98
C HIS A 116 -12.47 6.16 6.07
N ASN A 117 -12.21 6.65 7.28
CA ASN A 117 -11.61 7.96 7.50
C ASN A 117 -10.11 7.92 7.12
N ARG A 118 -9.82 8.00 5.82
CA ARG A 118 -8.48 7.88 5.25
C ARG A 118 -7.56 9.02 5.66
N TRP A 119 -8.08 10.25 5.64
CA TRP A 119 -7.30 11.46 5.89
C TRP A 119 -7.30 11.91 7.36
N LYS A 120 -7.56 11.00 8.29
CA LYS A 120 -7.49 11.27 9.74
C LYS A 120 -6.09 11.61 10.25
N ARG A 121 -5.04 11.33 9.47
CA ARG A 121 -3.65 11.65 9.78
C ARG A 121 -3.15 12.66 8.77
N THR A 122 -2.91 13.89 9.25
CA THR A 122 -2.43 15.00 8.41
C THR A 122 -0.92 15.08 8.44
N ARG A 123 -0.32 15.54 7.35
CA ARG A 123 1.12 15.74 7.26
C ARG A 123 1.60 16.80 8.25
N ALA A 124 0.86 17.90 8.39
CA ALA A 124 1.20 18.96 9.35
C ALA A 124 1.32 18.42 10.79
N TYR A 125 0.35 17.61 11.24
CA TYR A 125 0.44 16.97 12.55
C TYR A 125 1.63 16.02 12.68
N PHE A 126 1.91 15.25 11.60
CA PHE A 126 3.06 14.36 11.58
C PHE A 126 4.37 15.15 11.71
N GLU A 127 4.57 16.17 10.88
CA GLU A 127 5.78 16.99 10.90
C GLU A 127 5.98 17.76 12.23
N GLU A 128 4.89 18.15 12.88
CA GLU A 128 4.96 18.78 14.19
C GLU A 128 5.41 17.82 15.31
N ASN A 129 4.92 16.57 15.27
CA ASN A 129 5.01 15.66 16.43
C ASN A 129 5.96 14.47 16.23
N PHE A 130 6.25 14.10 15.00
CA PHE A 130 7.03 12.91 14.65
C PHE A 130 8.27 13.27 13.83
N GLU A 131 9.25 12.41 13.88
CA GLU A 131 10.46 12.46 13.06
C GLU A 131 10.86 11.04 12.64
N GLU A 132 11.55 10.93 11.50
CA GLU A 132 12.15 9.66 11.07
C GLU A 132 13.66 9.70 11.32
N VAL A 133 14.15 8.74 12.10
CA VAL A 133 15.57 8.59 12.42
C VAL A 133 15.95 7.13 12.19
N ASP A 134 16.97 6.90 11.37
CA ASP A 134 17.47 5.57 10.99
C ASP A 134 16.36 4.64 10.46
N GLY A 135 15.45 5.18 9.65
CA GLY A 135 14.34 4.44 9.05
C GLY A 135 13.24 4.05 10.04
N LYS A 136 13.21 4.67 11.24
CA LYS A 136 12.17 4.49 12.26
C LYS A 136 11.50 5.81 12.55
N VAL A 137 10.18 5.81 12.52
CA VAL A 137 9.37 6.95 12.94
C VAL A 137 9.17 6.91 14.44
N ARG A 138 9.43 8.03 15.11
CA ARG A 138 9.28 8.20 16.57
C ARG A 138 8.67 9.57 16.90
N LEU A 139 8.11 9.70 18.09
CA LEU A 139 7.71 11.00 18.62
C LEU A 139 8.95 11.88 18.85
N LYS A 140 8.85 13.14 18.51
CA LYS A 140 9.87 14.14 18.85
C LYS A 140 9.98 14.31 20.37
N GLU A 141 11.17 14.65 20.84
CA GLU A 141 11.40 14.91 22.26
C GLU A 141 10.45 16.00 22.80
N GLY A 142 9.87 15.76 23.98
CA GLY A 142 8.92 16.67 24.63
C GLY A 142 7.47 16.56 24.16
N LYS A 143 7.15 15.71 23.20
CA LYS A 143 5.76 15.42 22.78
C LYS A 143 5.21 14.21 23.55
N LYS A 144 3.86 14.20 23.81
CA LYS A 144 3.13 13.12 24.50
C LYS A 144 2.06 12.55 23.59
#